data_58e9de32727827a1da9379672bbfbcbb
#
_entry.id   58e9de32727827a1da9379672bbfbcbb
#
_cell.length_a   1.000
_cell.length_b   1.000
_cell.length_c   1.000
_cell.angle_alpha   90.00
_cell.angle_beta   90.00
_cell.angle_gamma   90.00
#
_symmetry.space_group_name_H-M   'P 1'
#
loop_
_entity.id
_entity.type
_entity.pdbx_description
1 polymer ?
#
loop_
_entity_poly.entity_id
_entity_poly.type
_entity_poly.pdbx_seq_one_letter_code
_entity_poly.pdbx_strand_id
1 'polypeptide(L)'
;MQTPSQTVPLELYSSIPEDEQQPLGPGCSLQKIIRFELKEEGNHVLAVNVSYTETTQVEGGSQATGGRLRNFRKLYQFIAQPCLSVRTKATEFPPVEVDDKTFGPYGKSKLLRYVLEAQLENVGDAAIVLEHTSLDATKPFKSTSLNWDLVPEGNAERERPTLNPRNVLQVAFLVEQEHGVNEGLERLKQDLKLQGRTVLGTLAIEWRGAMGDRGFLSTGNLMTRKKIS
;
A
#
# COMPACT_ATOMS: atom_id res chain seq x y z
N MET A 1 7.76 19.43 -3.53
CA MET A 1 7.49 19.06 -2.13
C MET A 1 8.80 18.68 -1.46
N GLN A 2 9.01 19.12 -0.24
CA GLN A 2 10.16 18.73 0.57
C GLN A 2 9.70 17.62 1.54
N THR A 3 10.36 16.48 1.49
CA THR A 3 10.22 15.37 2.44
C THR A 3 11.38 15.43 3.45
N PRO A 4 11.39 14.64 4.52
CA PRO A 4 12.52 14.61 5.45
C PRO A 4 13.89 14.36 4.79
N SER A 5 13.94 13.53 3.75
CA SER A 5 15.20 13.14 3.10
C SER A 5 15.52 13.91 1.81
N GLN A 6 14.50 14.46 1.10
CA GLN A 6 14.71 15.01 -0.25
C GLN A 6 13.68 16.07 -0.66
N THR A 7 13.95 16.74 -1.76
CA THR A 7 12.98 17.62 -2.42
C THR A 7 12.54 17.00 -3.74
N VAL A 8 11.22 16.81 -3.91
CA VAL A 8 10.62 16.18 -5.08
C VAL A 8 9.73 17.19 -5.80
N PRO A 9 9.92 17.41 -7.11
CA PRO A 9 8.95 18.16 -7.92
C PRO A 9 7.65 17.35 -8.00
N LEU A 10 6.50 18.05 -7.96
CA LEU A 10 5.19 17.42 -8.11
C LEU A 10 4.60 17.76 -9.45
N GLU A 11 4.00 16.77 -10.10
CA GLU A 11 3.20 16.98 -11.30
C GLU A 11 1.84 17.58 -10.95
N LEU A 12 1.41 18.51 -11.77
CA LEU A 12 0.12 19.18 -11.65
C LEU A 12 -0.86 18.57 -12.65
N TYR A 13 -1.90 17.95 -12.15
CA TYR A 13 -2.98 17.42 -12.98
C TYR A 13 -4.09 18.46 -13.12
N SER A 14 -4.56 18.65 -14.35
CA SER A 14 -5.68 19.53 -14.69
C SER A 14 -6.78 18.74 -15.36
N SER A 15 -8.02 19.08 -15.05
CA SER A 15 -9.18 18.57 -15.81
C SER A 15 -9.30 19.19 -17.21
N ILE A 16 -8.60 20.30 -17.46
CA ILE A 16 -8.60 21.03 -18.74
C ILE A 16 -7.23 20.81 -19.40
N PRO A 17 -7.16 20.37 -20.66
CA PRO A 17 -5.92 20.27 -21.44
C PRO A 17 -5.14 21.58 -21.42
N GLU A 18 -3.81 21.54 -21.45
CA GLU A 18 -2.96 22.74 -21.42
C GLU A 18 -3.19 23.63 -22.63
N ASP A 19 -3.49 23.07 -23.80
CA ASP A 19 -3.74 23.75 -25.05
C ASP A 19 -5.07 24.56 -25.05
N GLU A 20 -5.97 24.27 -24.12
CA GLU A 20 -7.27 24.95 -23.94
C GLU A 20 -7.28 25.95 -22.77
N GLN A 21 -6.13 26.24 -22.17
CA GLN A 21 -6.05 27.17 -21.05
C GLN A 21 -6.29 28.60 -21.54
N GLN A 22 -7.51 29.09 -21.33
CA GLN A 22 -7.89 30.47 -21.58
C GLN A 22 -7.44 31.41 -20.45
N PRO A 23 -7.27 32.71 -20.74
CA PRO A 23 -7.05 33.70 -19.69
C PRO A 23 -8.12 33.61 -18.60
N LEU A 24 -7.71 33.69 -17.35
CA LEU A 24 -8.62 33.62 -16.19
C LEU A 24 -9.35 34.94 -16.05
N GLY A 25 -10.65 34.97 -16.32
CA GLY A 25 -11.48 36.16 -16.18
C GLY A 25 -11.75 36.54 -14.70
N PRO A 26 -12.24 37.78 -14.46
CA PRO A 26 -12.64 38.18 -13.10
C PRO A 26 -13.68 37.23 -12.48
N GLY A 27 -13.46 36.82 -11.24
CA GLY A 27 -14.34 35.89 -10.54
C GLY A 27 -14.18 34.42 -10.89
N CYS A 28 -13.35 34.08 -11.89
CA CYS A 28 -13.03 32.70 -12.25
C CYS A 28 -11.92 32.13 -11.37
N SER A 29 -11.91 30.79 -11.24
CA SER A 29 -10.88 30.05 -10.49
C SER A 29 -10.24 28.97 -11.35
N LEU A 30 -8.94 28.72 -11.13
CA LEU A 30 -8.21 27.62 -11.71
C LEU A 30 -7.88 26.61 -10.63
N GLN A 31 -8.27 25.35 -10.85
CA GLN A 31 -7.99 24.25 -9.94
C GLN A 31 -6.96 23.31 -10.58
N LYS A 32 -5.95 22.96 -9.81
CA LYS A 32 -4.96 21.93 -10.15
C LYS A 32 -4.94 20.88 -9.05
N ILE A 33 -4.77 19.62 -9.41
CA ILE A 33 -4.72 18.49 -8.51
C ILE A 33 -3.28 18.00 -8.45
N ILE A 34 -2.80 17.72 -7.26
CA ILE A 34 -1.52 17.05 -7.02
C ILE A 34 -1.79 15.71 -6.34
N ARG A 35 -0.99 14.71 -6.68
CA ARG A 35 -0.97 13.41 -5.99
C ARG A 35 0.44 13.13 -5.54
N PHE A 36 0.57 12.74 -4.30
CA PHE A 36 1.86 12.38 -3.72
C PHE A 36 1.68 11.27 -2.69
N GLU A 37 2.48 10.22 -2.82
CA GLU A 37 2.52 9.11 -1.87
C GLU A 37 3.50 9.44 -0.76
N LEU A 38 3.02 9.53 0.47
CA LEU A 38 3.84 9.77 1.65
C LEU A 38 4.53 8.47 2.08
N LYS A 39 5.80 8.35 1.78
CA LYS A 39 6.63 7.15 2.09
C LYS A 39 7.52 7.34 3.32
N GLU A 40 7.65 8.56 3.79
CA GLU A 40 8.53 8.91 4.91
C GLU A 40 7.71 9.54 6.04
N GLU A 41 8.03 9.19 7.27
CA GLU A 41 7.49 9.83 8.45
C GLU A 41 8.22 11.14 8.74
N GLY A 42 7.54 12.08 9.37
CA GLY A 42 8.12 13.35 9.82
C GLY A 42 7.62 14.57 9.06
N ASN A 43 8.39 15.66 9.14
CA ASN A 43 7.99 16.96 8.62
C ASN A 43 8.04 17.02 7.09
N HIS A 44 6.94 17.44 6.51
CA HIS A 44 6.80 17.66 5.07
C HIS A 44 6.42 19.12 4.80
N VAL A 45 6.93 19.68 3.70
CA VAL A 45 6.60 21.05 3.26
C VAL A 45 6.17 21.02 1.79
N LEU A 46 4.93 21.38 1.54
CA LEU A 46 4.43 21.64 0.19
C LEU A 46 4.61 23.12 -0.12
N ALA A 47 5.45 23.44 -1.12
CA ALA A 47 5.64 24.79 -1.61
C ALA A 47 4.83 24.97 -2.91
N VAL A 48 3.92 25.94 -2.92
CA VAL A 48 3.14 26.34 -4.09
C VAL A 48 3.64 27.70 -4.55
N ASN A 49 4.17 27.75 -5.76
CA ASN A 49 4.58 28.98 -6.43
C ASN A 49 3.58 29.28 -7.53
N VAL A 50 3.03 30.46 -7.55
CA VAL A 50 2.12 30.92 -8.60
C VAL A 50 2.67 32.18 -9.24
N SER A 51 2.78 32.16 -10.57
CA SER A 51 3.15 33.30 -11.40
C SER A 51 2.02 33.56 -12.39
N TYR A 52 1.57 34.80 -12.46
CA TYR A 52 0.55 35.20 -13.43
C TYR A 52 0.78 36.62 -13.91
N THR A 53 0.31 36.92 -15.11
CA THR A 53 0.33 38.27 -15.67
C THR A 53 -1.07 38.86 -15.62
N GLU A 54 -1.21 39.97 -14.90
CA GLU A 54 -2.44 40.74 -14.82
C GLU A 54 -2.48 41.72 -15.98
N THR A 55 -3.47 41.59 -16.84
CA THR A 55 -3.66 42.48 -18.00
C THR A 55 -4.91 43.33 -17.81
N THR A 56 -4.78 44.64 -17.99
CA THR A 56 -5.91 45.55 -17.97
C THR A 56 -6.35 45.85 -19.38
N GLN A 57 -7.61 45.57 -19.68
CA GLN A 57 -8.23 46.02 -20.96
C GLN A 57 -8.84 47.38 -20.73
N VAL A 58 -8.48 48.32 -21.57
CA VAL A 58 -9.13 49.67 -21.59
C VAL A 58 -10.42 49.53 -22.41
N GLU A 59 -11.54 50.01 -21.85
CA GLU A 59 -12.82 50.02 -22.53
C GLU A 59 -12.67 50.82 -23.85
N GLY A 60 -12.94 50.14 -24.98
CA GLY A 60 -12.93 50.75 -26.34
C GLY A 60 -11.66 50.54 -27.16
N GLY A 61 -10.61 49.91 -26.63
CA GLY A 61 -9.37 49.62 -27.38
C GLY A 61 -9.16 48.13 -27.62
N SER A 62 -8.80 47.75 -28.84
CA SER A 62 -8.47 46.38 -29.22
C SER A 62 -7.06 45.94 -28.79
N GLN A 63 -6.33 46.73 -28.05
CA GLN A 63 -4.99 46.40 -27.57
C GLN A 63 -4.92 46.40 -26.03
N ALA A 64 -4.41 45.29 -25.50
CA ALA A 64 -4.07 45.20 -24.07
C ALA A 64 -2.90 46.14 -23.75
N THR A 65 -3.12 47.12 -22.89
CA THR A 65 -2.08 48.05 -22.48
C THR A 65 -1.42 47.56 -21.19
N GLY A 66 -0.28 46.88 -21.33
CA GLY A 66 0.61 46.54 -20.27
C GLY A 66 0.18 45.34 -19.43
N GLY A 67 1.10 44.43 -19.21
CA GLY A 67 0.94 43.30 -18.30
C GLY A 67 1.78 43.52 -17.04
N ARG A 68 1.22 43.29 -15.85
CA ARG A 68 1.95 43.28 -14.59
C ARG A 68 2.17 41.83 -14.12
N LEU A 69 3.43 41.39 -14.08
CA LEU A 69 3.79 40.08 -13.56
C LEU A 69 3.62 40.06 -12.02
N ARG A 70 2.88 39.11 -11.53
CA ARG A 70 2.68 38.82 -10.12
C ARG A 70 3.21 37.45 -9.77
N ASN A 71 3.96 37.37 -8.68
CA ASN A 71 4.49 36.13 -8.14
C ASN A 71 4.13 36.03 -6.65
N PHE A 72 3.66 34.89 -6.23
CA PHE A 72 3.56 34.60 -4.80
C PHE A 72 3.95 33.15 -4.50
N ARG A 73 4.40 32.91 -3.29
CA ARG A 73 4.75 31.58 -2.78
C ARG A 73 4.00 31.33 -1.49
N LYS A 74 3.37 30.16 -1.39
CA LYS A 74 2.72 29.68 -0.18
C LYS A 74 3.34 28.35 0.25
N LEU A 75 3.58 28.20 1.55
CA LEU A 75 4.12 26.99 2.15
C LEU A 75 3.06 26.35 3.02
N TYR A 76 2.86 25.04 2.85
CA TYR A 76 2.03 24.22 3.72
C TYR A 76 2.92 23.22 4.41
N GLN A 77 2.95 23.26 5.74
CA GLN A 77 3.72 22.32 6.56
C GLN A 77 2.79 21.35 7.23
N PHE A 78 3.16 20.08 7.23
CA PHE A 78 2.43 19.04 7.94
C PHE A 78 3.39 17.93 8.37
N ILE A 79 2.95 17.09 9.30
CA ILE A 79 3.71 15.97 9.83
C ILE A 79 3.02 14.70 9.32
N ALA A 80 3.78 13.85 8.59
CA ALA A 80 3.32 12.51 8.25
C ALA A 80 3.62 11.57 9.43
N GLN A 81 2.60 10.85 9.87
CA GLN A 81 2.68 9.90 10.97
C GLN A 81 2.23 8.50 10.50
N PRO A 82 2.77 7.41 11.07
CA PRO A 82 2.27 6.08 10.79
C PRO A 82 0.83 5.97 11.29
N CYS A 83 -0.05 5.38 10.48
CA CYS A 83 -1.42 5.12 10.90
C CYS A 83 -1.65 3.64 11.22
N LEU A 84 -0.81 2.73 10.71
CA LEU A 84 -0.97 1.29 10.89
C LEU A 84 0.34 0.66 11.35
N SER A 85 0.29 -0.10 12.46
CA SER A 85 1.37 -0.96 12.94
C SER A 85 1.01 -2.42 12.66
N VAL A 86 1.96 -3.18 12.13
CA VAL A 86 1.76 -4.58 11.74
C VAL A 86 2.73 -5.47 12.50
N ARG A 87 2.21 -6.44 13.25
CA ARG A 87 3.00 -7.47 13.93
C ARG A 87 2.64 -8.82 13.36
N THR A 88 3.61 -9.60 12.94
CA THR A 88 3.38 -10.90 12.30
C THR A 88 3.99 -12.04 13.10
N LYS A 89 3.34 -13.20 13.01
CA LYS A 89 3.81 -14.45 13.60
C LYS A 89 3.54 -15.60 12.64
N ALA A 90 4.57 -16.34 12.30
CA ALA A 90 4.44 -17.59 11.54
C ALA A 90 4.57 -18.78 12.48
N THR A 91 3.59 -19.68 12.43
CA THR A 91 3.55 -20.92 13.21
C THR A 91 3.57 -22.11 12.26
N GLU A 92 4.47 -23.07 12.49
CA GLU A 92 4.52 -24.32 11.72
C GLU A 92 3.28 -25.15 12.03
N PHE A 93 2.65 -25.67 10.98
CA PHE A 93 1.50 -26.57 11.08
C PHE A 93 1.92 -27.97 10.65
N PRO A 94 1.24 -29.03 11.10
CA PRO A 94 1.59 -30.40 10.70
C PRO A 94 1.63 -30.51 9.18
N PRO A 95 2.72 -31.10 8.61
CA PRO A 95 2.84 -31.27 7.17
C PRO A 95 1.79 -32.26 6.64
N VAL A 96 1.42 -32.09 5.37
CA VAL A 96 0.56 -33.04 4.68
C VAL A 96 1.42 -34.03 3.94
N GLU A 97 1.11 -35.33 4.07
CA GLU A 97 1.70 -36.38 3.27
C GLU A 97 0.89 -36.57 1.98
N VAL A 98 1.58 -36.51 0.86
CA VAL A 98 1.00 -36.76 -0.48
C VAL A 98 1.74 -37.88 -1.17
N ASP A 99 1.04 -38.65 -1.97
CA ASP A 99 1.66 -39.70 -2.78
C ASP A 99 2.55 -39.07 -3.87
N ASP A 100 3.80 -39.46 -3.90
CA ASP A 100 4.80 -38.90 -4.80
C ASP A 100 5.50 -40.05 -5.57
N LYS A 101 5.08 -40.22 -6.81
CA LYS A 101 5.60 -41.26 -7.68
C LYS A 101 7.08 -41.13 -8.05
N THR A 102 7.68 -39.95 -7.78
CA THR A 102 9.13 -39.71 -8.00
C THR A 102 9.98 -40.55 -7.04
N PHE A 103 9.42 -40.99 -5.91
CA PHE A 103 10.07 -41.81 -4.89
C PHE A 103 9.65 -43.29 -4.98
N GLY A 104 9.05 -43.71 -6.11
CA GLY A 104 8.60 -45.08 -6.35
C GLY A 104 7.08 -45.29 -6.20
N PRO A 105 6.58 -46.54 -6.39
CA PRO A 105 5.13 -46.80 -6.43
C PRO A 105 4.37 -46.47 -5.11
N TYR A 106 5.09 -46.44 -4.00
CA TYR A 106 4.55 -46.10 -2.66
C TYR A 106 5.25 -44.93 -2.03
N GLY A 107 5.94 -44.10 -2.87
CA GLY A 107 6.67 -42.92 -2.39
C GLY A 107 5.74 -41.87 -1.84
N LYS A 108 6.14 -41.20 -0.76
CA LYS A 108 5.41 -40.09 -0.15
C LYS A 108 6.30 -38.88 0.03
N SER A 109 5.74 -37.69 -0.24
CA SER A 109 6.36 -36.42 0.04
C SER A 109 5.62 -35.73 1.18
N LYS A 110 6.38 -35.01 2.03
CA LYS A 110 5.82 -34.16 3.09
C LYS A 110 5.82 -32.71 2.61
N LEU A 111 4.63 -32.15 2.49
CA LEU A 111 4.43 -30.75 2.11
C LEU A 111 4.35 -29.88 3.36
N LEU A 112 5.15 -28.83 3.40
CA LEU A 112 5.21 -27.90 4.53
C LEU A 112 3.97 -27.03 4.58
N ARG A 113 3.52 -26.74 5.81
CA ARG A 113 2.38 -25.86 6.08
C ARG A 113 2.69 -24.91 7.22
N TYR A 114 2.21 -23.68 7.10
CA TYR A 114 2.37 -22.64 8.11
C TYR A 114 1.06 -21.87 8.25
N VAL A 115 0.80 -21.37 9.44
CA VAL A 115 -0.21 -20.34 9.69
C VAL A 115 0.52 -19.04 9.91
N LEU A 116 0.25 -18.04 9.08
CA LEU A 116 0.74 -16.68 9.24
C LEU A 116 -0.37 -15.82 9.83
N GLU A 117 -0.15 -15.32 11.03
CA GLU A 117 -1.02 -14.40 11.73
C GLU A 117 -0.43 -12.99 11.65
N ALA A 118 -1.27 -12.00 11.39
CA ALA A 118 -0.88 -10.60 11.43
C ALA A 118 -1.87 -9.80 12.28
N GLN A 119 -1.35 -9.07 13.26
CA GLN A 119 -2.09 -8.10 14.05
C GLN A 119 -1.90 -6.73 13.44
N LEU A 120 -3.01 -6.10 13.09
CA LEU A 120 -3.09 -4.77 12.48
C LEU A 120 -3.62 -3.81 13.54
N GLU A 121 -2.78 -2.92 14.03
CA GLU A 121 -3.13 -1.93 15.05
C GLU A 121 -3.20 -0.53 14.41
N ASN A 122 -4.33 0.15 14.58
CA ASN A 122 -4.43 1.55 14.20
C ASN A 122 -3.70 2.40 15.26
N VAL A 123 -2.53 2.92 14.90
CA VAL A 123 -1.71 3.80 15.76
C VAL A 123 -1.93 5.29 15.45
N GLY A 124 -2.77 5.60 14.47
CA GLY A 124 -3.14 6.97 14.12
C GLY A 124 -4.26 7.53 15.01
N ASP A 125 -4.59 8.80 14.79
CA ASP A 125 -5.58 9.54 15.57
C ASP A 125 -7.01 9.45 14.99
N ALA A 126 -7.17 8.94 13.77
CA ALA A 126 -8.45 8.81 13.07
C ALA A 126 -8.79 7.35 12.78
N ALA A 127 -10.09 7.06 12.65
CA ALA A 127 -10.56 5.75 12.23
C ALA A 127 -10.18 5.47 10.77
N ILE A 128 -9.81 4.24 10.47
CA ILE A 128 -9.54 3.74 9.12
C ILE A 128 -10.43 2.56 8.79
N VAL A 129 -10.82 2.43 7.54
CA VAL A 129 -11.55 1.28 7.01
C VAL A 129 -10.56 0.42 6.24
N LEU A 130 -10.41 -0.84 6.63
CA LEU A 130 -9.57 -1.78 5.88
C LEU A 130 -10.31 -2.20 4.61
N GLU A 131 -9.72 -1.95 3.46
CA GLU A 131 -10.32 -2.26 2.16
C GLU A 131 -9.91 -3.63 1.65
N HIS A 132 -8.62 -3.95 1.78
CA HIS A 132 -8.08 -5.22 1.33
C HIS A 132 -6.88 -5.67 2.17
N THR A 133 -6.78 -6.99 2.37
CA THR A 133 -5.58 -7.64 2.88
C THR A 133 -5.30 -8.90 2.07
N SER A 134 -4.08 -9.06 1.59
CA SER A 134 -3.65 -10.23 0.84
C SER A 134 -2.24 -10.63 1.18
N LEU A 135 -1.97 -11.92 1.16
CA LEU A 135 -0.62 -12.46 1.29
C LEU A 135 -0.17 -12.98 -0.07
N ASP A 136 0.82 -12.29 -0.66
CA ASP A 136 1.51 -12.76 -1.86
C ASP A 136 2.56 -13.79 -1.45
N ALA A 137 2.19 -15.08 -1.60
CA ALA A 137 3.03 -16.19 -1.16
C ALA A 137 4.20 -16.40 -2.13
N THR A 138 5.39 -16.57 -1.57
CA THR A 138 6.57 -16.90 -2.37
C THR A 138 6.55 -18.38 -2.78
N LYS A 139 6.74 -18.67 -4.06
CA LYS A 139 6.85 -20.06 -4.56
C LYS A 139 7.93 -20.84 -3.80
N PRO A 140 7.67 -22.12 -3.46
CA PRO A 140 6.58 -22.98 -3.90
C PRO A 140 5.31 -22.93 -3.03
N PHE A 141 5.12 -21.91 -2.23
CA PHE A 141 3.94 -21.77 -1.38
C PHE A 141 2.78 -21.11 -2.11
N LYS A 142 1.57 -21.43 -1.65
CA LYS A 142 0.32 -20.71 -1.90
C LYS A 142 -0.25 -20.22 -0.58
N SER A 143 -1.00 -19.13 -0.61
CA SER A 143 -1.72 -18.60 0.53
C SER A 143 -3.22 -18.75 0.37
N THR A 144 -3.91 -19.00 1.46
CA THR A 144 -5.37 -18.97 1.57
C THR A 144 -5.73 -18.15 2.79
N SER A 145 -6.58 -17.14 2.63
CA SER A 145 -7.09 -16.36 3.75
C SER A 145 -7.98 -17.23 4.63
N LEU A 146 -7.82 -17.12 5.95
CA LEU A 146 -8.62 -17.87 6.93
C LEU A 146 -9.78 -17.07 7.49
N ASN A 147 -9.71 -15.75 7.47
CA ASN A 147 -10.72 -14.89 8.10
C ASN A 147 -11.02 -13.58 7.35
N TRP A 148 -10.28 -13.27 6.27
CA TRP A 148 -10.49 -12.02 5.54
C TRP A 148 -11.43 -12.19 4.35
N ASP A 149 -11.22 -13.23 3.52
CA ASP A 149 -11.92 -13.44 2.25
C ASP A 149 -13.06 -14.47 2.35
N LEU A 150 -13.57 -14.69 3.55
CA LEU A 150 -14.74 -15.53 3.72
C LEU A 150 -15.95 -14.85 3.05
N VAL A 151 -16.45 -15.44 1.99
CA VAL A 151 -17.67 -14.99 1.31
C VAL A 151 -18.83 -15.24 2.26
N PRO A 152 -19.61 -14.21 2.66
CA PRO A 152 -20.81 -14.44 3.43
C PRO A 152 -21.77 -15.35 2.64
N GLU A 153 -22.37 -16.33 3.29
CA GLU A 153 -23.47 -17.08 2.69
C GLU A 153 -24.65 -16.13 2.43
N GLY A 154 -24.98 -15.91 1.16
CA GLY A 154 -26.03 -15.02 0.71
C GLY A 154 -25.52 -13.70 0.10
N ASN A 155 -26.50 -12.85 -0.34
CA ASN A 155 -26.25 -11.54 -0.98
C ASN A 155 -25.93 -10.42 0.03
N ALA A 156 -25.41 -10.72 1.21
CA ALA A 156 -25.02 -9.70 2.17
C ALA A 156 -23.80 -8.92 1.65
N GLU A 157 -23.92 -7.60 1.56
CA GLU A 157 -22.78 -6.73 1.30
C GLU A 157 -21.72 -6.96 2.39
N ARG A 158 -20.49 -7.14 1.95
CA ARG A 158 -19.37 -7.38 2.83
C ARG A 158 -19.07 -6.11 3.63
N GLU A 159 -19.36 -6.11 4.91
CA GLU A 159 -18.92 -5.03 5.79
C GLU A 159 -17.38 -5.05 5.91
N ARG A 160 -16.77 -3.95 5.51
CA ARG A 160 -15.34 -3.74 5.67
C ARG A 160 -15.06 -3.30 7.10
N PRO A 161 -14.12 -3.96 7.80
CA PRO A 161 -13.86 -3.64 9.19
C PRO A 161 -13.29 -2.23 9.34
N THR A 162 -13.85 -1.50 10.29
CA THR A 162 -13.35 -0.19 10.72
C THR A 162 -12.47 -0.36 11.94
N LEU A 163 -11.21 0.10 11.86
CA LEU A 163 -10.31 0.20 12.99
C LEU A 163 -10.32 1.62 13.54
N ASN A 164 -10.92 1.79 14.71
CA ASN A 164 -10.77 3.03 15.46
C ASN A 164 -9.33 3.14 16.04
N PRO A 165 -8.89 4.34 16.44
CA PRO A 165 -7.60 4.51 17.09
C PRO A 165 -7.40 3.51 18.23
N ARG A 166 -6.23 2.88 18.28
CA ARG A 166 -5.81 1.81 19.21
C ARG A 166 -6.56 0.48 19.09
N ASN A 167 -7.48 0.35 18.14
CA ASN A 167 -8.08 -0.95 17.85
C ASN A 167 -7.12 -1.86 17.12
N VAL A 168 -7.23 -3.16 17.40
CA VAL A 168 -6.43 -4.22 16.80
C VAL A 168 -7.35 -5.17 16.07
N LEU A 169 -7.01 -5.50 14.83
CA LEU A 169 -7.62 -6.58 14.06
C LEU A 169 -6.57 -7.64 13.77
N GLN A 170 -6.96 -8.91 13.84
CA GLN A 170 -6.11 -10.03 13.45
C GLN A 170 -6.58 -10.59 12.11
N VAL A 171 -5.63 -10.73 11.17
CA VAL A 171 -5.82 -11.48 9.92
C VAL A 171 -4.93 -12.71 9.94
N ALA A 172 -5.39 -13.80 9.34
CA ALA A 172 -4.69 -15.06 9.33
C ALA A 172 -4.74 -15.71 7.94
N PHE A 173 -3.62 -16.32 7.57
CA PHE A 173 -3.45 -17.00 6.30
C PHE A 173 -2.86 -18.40 6.51
N LEU A 174 -3.42 -19.38 5.83
CA LEU A 174 -2.81 -20.68 5.66
C LEU A 174 -1.84 -20.61 4.48
N VAL A 175 -0.58 -20.96 4.73
CA VAL A 175 0.48 -21.00 3.73
C VAL A 175 0.92 -22.44 3.53
N GLU A 176 0.67 -22.98 2.36
CA GLU A 176 0.89 -24.39 2.06
C GLU A 176 1.84 -24.54 0.87
N GLN A 177 2.77 -25.48 0.99
CA GLN A 177 3.60 -25.88 -0.14
C GLN A 177 2.74 -26.60 -1.18
N GLU A 178 2.81 -26.15 -2.44
CA GLU A 178 2.08 -26.76 -3.53
C GLU A 178 2.79 -28.04 -4.02
N HIS A 179 2.02 -29.11 -4.19
CA HIS A 179 2.53 -30.35 -4.75
C HIS A 179 2.78 -30.19 -6.27
N GLY A 180 3.91 -30.71 -6.74
CA GLY A 180 4.27 -30.68 -8.18
C GLY A 180 4.80 -29.34 -8.69
N VAL A 181 4.91 -28.31 -7.84
CA VAL A 181 5.53 -27.04 -8.20
C VAL A 181 7.03 -27.10 -7.92
N ASN A 182 7.83 -27.07 -8.98
CA ASN A 182 9.30 -27.12 -8.88
C ASN A 182 9.92 -25.72 -8.65
N GLU A 183 9.20 -24.66 -9.04
CA GLU A 183 9.66 -23.29 -8.86
C GLU A 183 9.85 -22.99 -7.36
N GLY A 184 11.02 -22.48 -7.01
CA GLY A 184 11.36 -22.12 -5.63
C GLY A 184 11.75 -23.29 -4.72
N LEU A 185 11.62 -24.56 -5.13
CA LEU A 185 11.94 -25.71 -4.28
C LEU A 185 13.42 -25.75 -3.87
N GLU A 186 14.32 -25.49 -4.79
CA GLU A 186 15.76 -25.51 -4.48
C GLU A 186 16.12 -24.38 -3.52
N ARG A 187 15.52 -23.19 -3.68
CA ARG A 187 15.68 -22.08 -2.74
C ARG A 187 15.14 -22.48 -1.37
N LEU A 188 13.94 -23.06 -1.30
CA LEU A 188 13.33 -23.51 -0.05
C LEU A 188 14.26 -24.49 0.69
N LYS A 189 14.79 -25.50 0.00
CA LYS A 189 15.73 -26.47 0.58
C LYS A 189 17.02 -25.79 1.08
N GLN A 190 17.56 -24.89 0.29
CA GLN A 190 18.77 -24.16 0.64
C GLN A 190 18.56 -23.25 1.86
N ASP A 191 17.45 -22.50 1.88
CA ASP A 191 17.09 -21.60 2.99
C ASP A 191 16.93 -22.38 4.30
N LEU A 192 16.20 -23.48 4.27
CA LEU A 192 16.00 -24.35 5.44
C LEU A 192 17.31 -24.96 5.92
N LYS A 193 18.18 -25.39 5.00
CA LYS A 193 19.48 -26.00 5.31
C LYS A 193 20.47 -25.00 5.88
N LEU A 194 20.58 -23.79 5.30
CA LEU A 194 21.58 -22.79 5.67
C LEU A 194 21.14 -21.89 6.81
N GLN A 195 19.87 -21.47 6.80
CA GLN A 195 19.36 -20.46 7.71
C GLN A 195 18.37 -21.03 8.76
N GLY A 196 17.86 -22.26 8.54
CA GLY A 196 16.82 -22.87 9.38
C GLY A 196 15.47 -22.12 9.30
N ARG A 197 15.28 -21.27 8.28
CA ARG A 197 14.07 -20.48 8.04
C ARG A 197 13.93 -20.17 6.56
N THR A 198 12.71 -19.94 6.09
CA THR A 198 12.42 -19.59 4.69
C THR A 198 11.42 -18.45 4.59
N VAL A 199 11.40 -17.79 3.44
CA VAL A 199 10.43 -16.74 3.11
C VAL A 199 9.08 -17.37 2.77
N LEU A 200 8.02 -16.87 3.38
CA LEU A 200 6.64 -17.27 3.12
C LEU A 200 5.97 -16.37 2.08
N GLY A 201 6.25 -15.09 2.11
CA GLY A 201 5.64 -14.11 1.22
C GLY A 201 5.70 -12.70 1.77
N THR A 202 4.93 -11.79 1.16
CA THR A 202 4.74 -10.39 1.58
C THR A 202 3.25 -10.13 1.83
N LEU A 203 2.92 -9.45 2.93
CA LEU A 203 1.56 -9.06 3.25
C LEU A 203 1.30 -7.66 2.72
N ALA A 204 0.25 -7.52 1.91
CA ALA A 204 -0.25 -6.24 1.41
C ALA A 204 -1.54 -5.86 2.15
N ILE A 205 -1.66 -4.61 2.54
CA ILE A 205 -2.77 -4.06 3.29
C ILE A 205 -3.18 -2.74 2.67
N GLU A 206 -4.46 -2.59 2.35
CA GLU A 206 -5.05 -1.37 1.83
C GLU A 206 -6.11 -0.84 2.78
N TRP A 207 -6.13 0.46 3.00
CA TRP A 207 -7.12 1.10 3.85
C TRP A 207 -7.55 2.45 3.29
N ARG A 208 -8.64 2.95 3.83
CA ARG A 208 -9.17 4.28 3.56
C ARG A 208 -9.42 5.04 4.85
N GLY A 209 -8.98 6.28 4.90
CA GLY A 209 -9.27 7.22 5.98
C GLY A 209 -10.66 7.84 5.86
N ALA A 210 -11.07 8.54 6.92
CA ALA A 210 -12.39 9.18 7.01
C ALA A 210 -12.63 10.26 5.94
N MET A 211 -11.57 10.90 5.45
CA MET A 211 -11.65 11.91 4.39
C MET A 211 -11.53 11.33 2.98
N GLY A 212 -11.50 9.99 2.84
CA GLY A 212 -11.38 9.30 1.58
C GLY A 212 -9.94 9.12 1.07
N ASP A 213 -8.95 9.57 1.84
CA ASP A 213 -7.54 9.28 1.62
C ASP A 213 -7.30 7.76 1.67
N ARG A 214 -6.46 7.28 0.77
CA ARG A 214 -6.11 5.86 0.68
C ARG A 214 -4.69 5.65 1.12
N GLY A 215 -4.48 4.57 1.88
CA GLY A 215 -3.18 4.11 2.27
C GLY A 215 -2.93 2.68 1.80
N PHE A 216 -1.66 2.38 1.60
CA PHE A 216 -1.17 1.07 1.21
C PHE A 216 0.11 0.76 1.99
N LEU A 217 0.19 -0.44 2.53
CA LEU A 217 1.37 -0.97 3.18
C LEU A 217 1.69 -2.34 2.60
N SER A 218 2.93 -2.52 2.14
CA SER A 218 3.48 -3.84 1.84
C SER A 218 4.58 -4.13 2.85
N THR A 219 4.48 -5.25 3.55
CA THR A 219 5.53 -5.70 4.46
C THR A 219 6.76 -6.11 3.65
N GLY A 220 7.92 -6.15 4.28
CA GLY A 220 9.03 -6.90 3.73
C GLY A 220 8.74 -8.42 3.72
N ASN A 221 9.75 -9.20 3.31
CA ASN A 221 9.64 -10.66 3.29
C ASN A 221 9.34 -11.22 4.68
N LEU A 222 8.21 -11.86 4.83
CA LEU A 222 7.80 -12.55 6.05
C LEU A 222 8.42 -13.95 6.05
N MET A 223 9.06 -14.29 7.16
CA MET A 223 9.84 -15.52 7.27
C MET A 223 9.28 -16.45 8.35
N THR A 224 9.54 -17.73 8.20
CA THR A 224 9.31 -18.71 9.27
C THR A 224 10.21 -18.43 10.48
N ARG A 225 9.84 -18.96 11.65
CA ARG A 225 10.73 -18.94 12.81
C ARG A 225 11.99 -19.76 12.51
N LYS A 226 13.12 -19.30 13.01
CA LYS A 226 14.36 -20.08 12.94
C LYS A 226 14.20 -21.34 13.81
N LYS A 227 14.43 -22.52 13.22
CA LYS A 227 14.55 -23.76 14.00
C LYS A 227 15.85 -23.69 14.79
N ILE A 228 15.75 -23.73 16.10
CA ILE A 228 16.89 -23.88 16.98
C ILE A 228 17.25 -25.37 16.94
N SER A 229 18.42 -25.67 16.36
CA SER A 229 18.98 -27.04 16.34
C SER A 229 19.44 -27.42 17.72
#